data_f87be3498f32dcb1c67dc5d80cb9f2b2
#
_entry.id   f87be3498f32dcb1c67dc5d80cb9f2b2
#
_cell.length_a   1.000
_cell.length_b   1.000
_cell.length_c   1.000
_cell.angle_alpha   90.00
_cell.angle_beta   90.00
_cell.angle_gamma   90.00
#
_symmetry.space_group_name_H-M   'P 1'
#
loop_
_entity.id
_entity.type
_entity.pdbx_description
1 polymer ?
#
loop_
_entity_poly.entity_id
_entity_poly.type
_entity_poly.pdbx_seq_one_letter_code
_entity_poly.pdbx_strand_id
1 'polypeptide(L)'
;AFLHYHDLGPRVKSLIKFTKLVSDGKITNYSLEKFKFEKEIEKQGKIDDVIKANQNLLVQIIKEPISTKGPRISSELSFAGRFLVLIPFSNRISVSQKIRSKDERNRLKDLIEEFRPKGFGVIIRTVAQGKKTAELSKDLQGLYNQWINLCKKINGSKVPSRILSELNRGSSILRDVFDEKFKGVYCNDKSLCYELKDYIEQIAPDKNSIVKYYKSDTPIFEHFSIERQIKSAFGRTVSMSKGAYLIIEHTEALHVVDVNSGNRSNKSSNQEETALEVNLIAASEIARQLRLRDMGGIIVLDFIDMIKVENRKKLFDHFKSEMESDRAKHKILPISKIGLIQMTRQRVRPEMNITT
;
A
#
# COMPACT_ATOMS: atom_id res chain seq x y z
N ALA A 1 18.78 -7.52 -12.56
CA ALA A 1 18.10 -7.54 -11.27
C ALA A 1 19.12 -7.38 -10.15
N PHE A 2 18.68 -6.82 -9.01
CA PHE A 2 19.52 -6.63 -7.84
C PHE A 2 18.97 -7.46 -6.66
N LEU A 3 19.82 -8.31 -6.07
CA LEU A 3 19.52 -9.13 -4.89
C LEU A 3 20.50 -8.76 -3.78
N HIS A 4 20.01 -8.18 -2.70
CA HIS A 4 20.81 -7.87 -1.53
C HIS A 4 20.79 -9.05 -0.55
N TYR A 5 21.85 -9.23 0.27
CA TYR A 5 21.90 -10.32 1.25
C TYR A 5 20.65 -10.37 2.15
N HIS A 6 20.19 -9.22 2.63
CA HIS A 6 18.96 -9.14 3.44
C HIS A 6 17.66 -9.50 2.70
N ASP A 7 17.67 -9.49 1.36
CA ASP A 7 16.52 -9.89 0.54
C ASP A 7 16.46 -11.42 0.32
N LEU A 8 17.45 -12.17 0.78
CA LEU A 8 17.43 -13.65 0.75
C LEU A 8 16.39 -14.22 1.70
N GLY A 9 16.10 -13.52 2.79
CA GLY A 9 15.26 -14.02 3.86
C GLY A 9 15.93 -15.16 4.67
N PRO A 10 15.49 -15.37 5.91
CA PRO A 10 16.17 -16.29 6.82
C PRO A 10 16.10 -17.77 6.38
N ARG A 11 15.08 -18.12 5.59
CA ARG A 11 14.78 -19.50 5.19
C ARG A 11 15.13 -19.83 3.74
N VAL A 12 15.98 -19.05 3.09
CA VAL A 12 16.38 -19.26 1.69
C VAL A 12 16.93 -20.67 1.43
N LYS A 13 17.69 -21.28 2.36
CA LYS A 13 18.18 -22.67 2.21
C LYS A 13 17.03 -23.66 2.13
N SER A 14 15.97 -23.46 2.92
CA SER A 14 14.76 -24.28 2.86
C SER A 14 14.03 -24.11 1.53
N LEU A 15 13.92 -22.89 1.02
CA LEU A 15 13.35 -22.61 -0.29
C LEU A 15 14.12 -23.30 -1.41
N ILE A 16 15.45 -23.18 -1.44
CA ILE A 16 16.33 -23.82 -2.43
C ILE A 16 16.13 -25.33 -2.42
N LYS A 17 16.16 -25.95 -1.24
CA LYS A 17 15.96 -27.39 -1.09
C LYS A 17 14.58 -27.83 -1.57
N PHE A 18 13.54 -27.12 -1.16
CA PHE A 18 12.16 -27.43 -1.52
C PHE A 18 11.93 -27.31 -3.03
N THR A 19 12.35 -26.19 -3.64
CA THR A 19 12.19 -25.97 -5.08
C THR A 19 12.92 -27.00 -5.92
N LYS A 20 14.11 -27.44 -5.48
CA LYS A 20 14.84 -28.54 -6.11
C LYS A 20 14.05 -29.86 -6.04
N LEU A 21 13.52 -30.22 -4.87
CA LEU A 21 12.74 -31.45 -4.70
C LEU A 21 11.42 -31.42 -5.52
N VAL A 22 10.80 -30.24 -5.66
CA VAL A 22 9.64 -30.07 -6.55
C VAL A 22 10.03 -30.22 -8.01
N SER A 23 11.11 -29.59 -8.45
CA SER A 23 11.62 -29.70 -9.82
C SER A 23 12.04 -31.14 -10.19
N ASP A 24 12.59 -31.88 -9.22
CA ASP A 24 12.97 -33.29 -9.37
C ASP A 24 11.76 -34.25 -9.29
N GLY A 25 10.54 -33.73 -9.10
CA GLY A 25 9.30 -34.53 -8.96
C GLY A 25 9.19 -35.34 -7.66
N LYS A 26 10.07 -35.08 -6.66
CA LYS A 26 10.10 -35.80 -5.37
C LYS A 26 9.02 -35.34 -4.38
N ILE A 27 8.48 -34.13 -4.59
CA ILE A 27 7.38 -33.57 -3.80
C ILE A 27 6.21 -33.29 -4.75
N THR A 28 5.05 -33.92 -4.50
CA THR A 28 3.84 -33.80 -5.33
C THR A 28 2.66 -33.17 -4.62
N ASN A 29 2.62 -33.23 -3.27
CA ASN A 29 1.54 -32.64 -2.48
C ASN A 29 1.77 -31.17 -2.12
N TYR A 30 2.98 -30.64 -2.35
CA TYR A 30 3.40 -29.24 -2.11
C TYR A 30 3.12 -28.69 -0.70
N SER A 31 2.78 -29.57 0.27
CA SER A 31 2.61 -29.21 1.67
C SER A 31 3.96 -29.05 2.36
N LEU A 32 4.06 -28.06 3.24
CA LEU A 32 5.24 -27.84 4.08
C LEU A 32 5.16 -28.56 5.44
N GLU A 33 4.04 -29.22 5.75
CA GLU A 33 3.78 -29.82 7.06
C GLU A 33 4.85 -30.86 7.47
N LYS A 34 5.22 -31.73 6.53
CA LYS A 34 6.24 -32.77 6.74
C LYS A 34 7.63 -32.39 6.22
N PHE A 35 7.78 -31.18 5.68
CA PHE A 35 9.04 -30.71 5.15
C PHE A 35 9.99 -30.25 6.28
N LYS A 36 11.16 -30.88 6.36
CA LYS A 36 12.19 -30.51 7.34
C LYS A 36 12.93 -29.26 6.88
N PHE A 37 12.72 -28.18 7.60
CA PHE A 37 13.37 -26.89 7.31
C PHE A 37 14.88 -26.98 7.57
N GLU A 38 15.64 -26.31 6.70
CA GLU A 38 17.05 -26.06 6.89
C GLU A 38 17.29 -24.99 7.96
N LYS A 39 18.51 -24.97 8.50
CA LYS A 39 18.93 -23.93 9.44
C LYS A 39 18.81 -22.54 8.80
N GLU A 40 18.34 -21.59 9.57
CA GLU A 40 18.28 -20.19 9.12
C GLU A 40 19.67 -19.64 8.81
N ILE A 41 19.74 -18.74 7.83
CA ILE A 41 20.96 -17.99 7.58
C ILE A 41 21.16 -16.92 8.65
N GLU A 42 22.39 -16.55 8.90
CA GLU A 42 22.71 -15.47 9.83
C GLU A 42 22.21 -14.13 9.30
N LYS A 43 21.94 -13.19 10.21
CA LYS A 43 21.46 -11.85 9.82
C LYS A 43 22.50 -11.05 9.03
N GLN A 44 23.77 -11.32 9.27
CA GLN A 44 24.89 -10.70 8.56
C GLN A 44 25.72 -11.81 7.94
N GLY A 45 26.04 -11.70 6.66
CA GLY A 45 26.80 -12.69 5.91
C GLY A 45 27.03 -12.25 4.47
N LYS A 46 27.69 -13.09 3.70
CA LYS A 46 27.95 -12.88 2.27
C LYS A 46 27.01 -13.75 1.45
N ILE A 47 26.60 -13.27 0.27
CA ILE A 47 25.73 -14.02 -0.64
C ILE A 47 26.40 -15.35 -1.06
N ASP A 48 27.70 -15.36 -1.29
CA ASP A 48 28.48 -16.52 -1.72
C ASP A 48 28.48 -17.68 -0.72
N ASP A 49 28.22 -17.39 0.58
CA ASP A 49 28.09 -18.43 1.62
C ASP A 49 26.74 -19.17 1.54
N VAL A 50 25.78 -18.61 0.80
CA VAL A 50 24.40 -19.09 0.75
C VAL A 50 24.02 -19.58 -0.65
N ILE A 51 24.41 -18.88 -1.69
CA ILE A 51 24.08 -19.15 -3.09
C ILE A 51 25.37 -19.37 -3.88
N LYS A 52 25.39 -20.43 -4.71
CA LYS A 52 26.52 -20.74 -5.58
C LYS A 52 26.29 -20.18 -6.99
N ALA A 53 27.37 -19.91 -7.71
CA ALA A 53 27.30 -19.55 -9.12
C ALA A 53 26.55 -20.65 -9.91
N ASN A 54 25.80 -20.23 -10.93
CA ASN A 54 24.96 -21.09 -11.79
C ASN A 54 23.83 -21.86 -11.05
N GLN A 55 23.48 -21.42 -9.83
CA GLN A 55 22.36 -22.01 -9.09
C GLN A 55 21.05 -21.33 -9.48
N ASN A 56 20.03 -22.14 -9.79
CA ASN A 56 18.66 -21.66 -9.98
C ASN A 56 18.03 -21.27 -8.65
N LEU A 57 17.45 -20.09 -8.60
CA LEU A 57 16.78 -19.56 -7.42
C LEU A 57 15.38 -19.06 -7.79
N LEU A 58 14.38 -19.45 -6.99
CA LEU A 58 13.07 -18.85 -7.08
C LEU A 58 13.09 -17.49 -6.37
N VAL A 59 12.68 -16.44 -7.08
CA VAL A 59 12.69 -15.06 -6.58
C VAL A 59 11.38 -14.36 -6.89
N GLN A 60 11.04 -13.38 -6.07
CA GLN A 60 9.92 -12.47 -6.27
C GLN A 60 10.47 -11.08 -6.56
N ILE A 61 9.91 -10.39 -7.55
CA ILE A 61 10.21 -9.00 -7.83
C ILE A 61 9.48 -8.16 -6.77
N ILE A 62 10.22 -7.41 -5.96
CA ILE A 62 9.67 -6.54 -4.90
C ILE A 62 9.63 -5.08 -5.31
N LYS A 63 10.45 -4.69 -6.29
CA LYS A 63 10.40 -3.37 -6.92
C LYS A 63 10.67 -3.51 -8.42
N GLU A 64 9.84 -2.86 -9.19
CA GLU A 64 10.03 -2.74 -10.64
C GLU A 64 11.30 -1.93 -10.95
N PRO A 65 11.89 -2.12 -12.16
CA PRO A 65 13.02 -1.32 -12.59
C PRO A 65 12.64 0.16 -12.66
N ILE A 66 13.54 1.04 -12.21
CA ILE A 66 13.36 2.49 -12.26
C ILE A 66 14.55 3.08 -13.01
N SER A 67 14.29 3.73 -14.14
CA SER A 67 15.31 4.29 -15.02
C SER A 67 16.39 3.24 -15.37
N THR A 68 17.65 3.52 -15.10
CA THR A 68 18.80 2.63 -15.38
C THR A 68 18.98 1.51 -14.34
N LYS A 69 18.26 1.56 -13.20
CA LYS A 69 18.37 0.54 -12.16
C LYS A 69 17.46 -0.63 -12.45
N GLY A 70 18.02 -1.84 -12.49
CA GLY A 70 17.26 -3.08 -12.66
C GLY A 70 16.30 -3.35 -11.48
N PRO A 71 15.38 -4.33 -11.64
CA PRO A 71 14.41 -4.66 -10.60
C PRO A 71 15.11 -5.19 -9.34
N ARG A 72 14.55 -4.86 -8.17
CA ARG A 72 14.97 -5.47 -6.90
C ARG A 72 14.17 -6.74 -6.66
N ILE A 73 14.87 -7.81 -6.33
CA ILE A 73 14.30 -9.14 -6.13
C ILE A 73 14.56 -9.64 -4.71
N SER A 74 13.72 -10.57 -4.25
CA SER A 74 13.85 -11.24 -2.95
C SER A 74 13.57 -12.73 -3.12
N SER A 75 14.20 -13.57 -2.32
CA SER A 75 13.83 -14.97 -2.18
C SER A 75 12.85 -15.23 -1.02
N GLU A 76 12.49 -14.21 -0.25
CA GLU A 76 11.41 -14.29 0.72
C GLU A 76 10.05 -14.10 0.01
N LEU A 77 9.42 -15.23 -0.32
CA LEU A 77 8.16 -15.23 -1.06
C LEU A 77 7.01 -14.79 -0.18
N SER A 78 6.09 -14.02 -0.75
CA SER A 78 4.85 -13.62 -0.10
C SER A 78 3.68 -13.58 -1.07
N PHE A 79 2.52 -14.08 -0.65
CA PHE A 79 1.28 -14.05 -1.42
C PHE A 79 0.31 -13.09 -0.76
N ALA A 80 0.00 -12.00 -1.43
CA ALA A 80 -0.84 -10.94 -0.89
C ALA A 80 -2.30 -11.15 -1.24
N GLY A 81 -3.13 -11.43 -0.22
CA GLY A 81 -4.59 -11.45 -0.28
C GLY A 81 -5.21 -10.12 0.12
N ARG A 82 -6.53 -10.13 0.23
CA ARG A 82 -7.29 -8.96 0.68
C ARG A 82 -7.06 -8.70 2.17
N PHE A 83 -7.20 -9.72 3.00
CA PHE A 83 -7.14 -9.65 4.45
C PHE A 83 -5.82 -10.14 5.01
N LEU A 84 -5.17 -11.06 4.31
CA LEU A 84 -4.01 -11.81 4.78
C LEU A 84 -2.86 -11.73 3.78
N VAL A 85 -1.63 -11.93 4.29
CA VAL A 85 -0.46 -12.23 3.45
C VAL A 85 0.10 -13.56 3.93
N LEU A 86 0.24 -14.53 3.02
CA LEU A 86 0.78 -15.86 3.29
C LEU A 86 2.27 -15.89 2.98
N ILE A 87 3.08 -16.40 3.92
CA ILE A 87 4.54 -16.47 3.80
C ILE A 87 4.99 -17.92 3.96
N PRO A 88 5.45 -18.61 2.91
CA PRO A 88 6.00 -19.95 3.01
C PRO A 88 7.25 -20.00 3.90
N PHE A 89 7.54 -21.16 4.45
CA PHE A 89 8.70 -21.44 5.31
C PHE A 89 8.77 -20.59 6.58
N SER A 90 7.63 -20.14 7.09
CA SER A 90 7.52 -19.34 8.30
C SER A 90 6.47 -19.94 9.23
N ASN A 91 6.62 -19.74 10.54
CA ASN A 91 5.60 -20.09 11.53
C ASN A 91 5.04 -18.86 12.26
N ARG A 92 5.42 -17.66 11.79
CA ARG A 92 5.08 -16.41 12.49
C ARG A 92 3.71 -15.90 12.07
N ILE A 93 2.86 -15.55 13.05
CA ILE A 93 1.66 -14.76 12.81
C ILE A 93 1.92 -13.34 13.29
N SER A 94 1.74 -12.38 12.39
CA SER A 94 1.90 -10.96 12.67
C SER A 94 0.60 -10.21 12.38
N VAL A 95 0.23 -9.27 13.25
CA VAL A 95 -0.96 -8.43 13.06
C VAL A 95 -0.52 -7.00 12.78
N SER A 96 -1.15 -6.35 11.81
CA SER A 96 -0.87 -4.95 11.48
C SER A 96 -0.88 -4.06 12.72
N GLN A 97 0.14 -3.23 12.89
CA GLN A 97 0.23 -2.28 14.01
C GLN A 97 -0.85 -1.20 13.98
N LYS A 98 -1.51 -1.00 12.83
CA LYS A 98 -2.64 -0.07 12.69
C LYS A 98 -3.92 -0.57 13.38
N ILE A 99 -4.04 -1.86 13.69
CA ILE A 99 -5.12 -2.41 14.53
C ILE A 99 -4.75 -2.12 15.99
N ARG A 100 -5.37 -1.11 16.60
CA ARG A 100 -5.01 -0.63 17.94
C ARG A 100 -5.61 -1.47 19.07
N SER A 101 -6.82 -2.03 18.87
CA SER A 101 -7.48 -2.87 19.89
C SER A 101 -6.69 -4.15 20.14
N LYS A 102 -6.27 -4.35 21.39
CA LYS A 102 -5.55 -5.54 21.83
C LYS A 102 -6.43 -6.80 21.71
N ASP A 103 -7.70 -6.67 22.07
CA ASP A 103 -8.65 -7.80 22.02
C ASP A 103 -8.89 -8.26 20.59
N GLU A 104 -9.05 -7.32 19.65
CA GLU A 104 -9.20 -7.63 18.22
C GLU A 104 -7.93 -8.26 17.63
N ARG A 105 -6.75 -7.79 18.04
CA ARG A 105 -5.48 -8.38 17.64
C ARG A 105 -5.35 -9.84 18.10
N ASN A 106 -5.73 -10.12 19.34
CA ASN A 106 -5.71 -11.47 19.89
C ASN A 106 -6.75 -12.34 19.19
N ARG A 107 -7.99 -11.88 19.06
CA ARG A 107 -9.05 -12.58 18.33
C ARG A 107 -8.63 -13.01 16.92
N LEU A 108 -8.08 -12.07 16.15
CA LEU A 108 -7.61 -12.34 14.79
C LEU A 108 -6.45 -13.33 14.76
N LYS A 109 -5.53 -13.23 15.73
CA LYS A 109 -4.39 -14.14 15.84
C LYS A 109 -4.84 -15.57 16.16
N ASP A 110 -5.73 -15.72 17.13
CA ASP A 110 -6.25 -17.03 17.56
C ASP A 110 -7.04 -17.71 16.42
N LEU A 111 -7.88 -16.94 15.73
CA LEU A 111 -8.59 -17.45 14.56
C LEU A 111 -7.64 -17.95 13.46
N ILE A 112 -6.60 -17.18 13.13
CA ILE A 112 -5.66 -17.60 12.08
C ILE A 112 -4.84 -18.81 12.52
N GLU A 113 -4.45 -18.91 13.80
CA GLU A 113 -3.70 -20.06 14.31
C GLU A 113 -4.49 -21.37 14.13
N GLU A 114 -5.83 -21.33 14.25
CA GLU A 114 -6.69 -22.50 14.14
C GLU A 114 -6.69 -23.13 12.74
N PHE A 115 -6.69 -22.32 11.66
CA PHE A 115 -6.80 -22.85 10.28
C PHE A 115 -5.59 -22.56 9.39
N ARG A 116 -4.53 -22.02 9.93
CA ARG A 116 -3.29 -21.77 9.21
C ARG A 116 -2.59 -23.07 8.80
N PRO A 117 -2.19 -23.24 7.52
CA PRO A 117 -1.40 -24.38 7.10
C PRO A 117 -0.05 -24.42 7.82
N LYS A 118 0.35 -25.58 8.28
CA LYS A 118 1.66 -25.76 8.93
C LYS A 118 2.80 -25.42 7.98
N GLY A 119 3.82 -24.73 8.48
CA GLY A 119 4.96 -24.27 7.69
C GLY A 119 4.76 -22.95 6.95
N PHE A 120 3.61 -22.30 7.18
CA PHE A 120 3.32 -20.97 6.62
C PHE A 120 3.14 -19.93 7.72
N GLY A 121 3.77 -18.78 7.54
CA GLY A 121 3.48 -17.59 8.33
C GLY A 121 2.34 -16.78 7.72
N VAL A 122 1.69 -15.96 8.53
CA VAL A 122 0.60 -15.09 8.08
C VAL A 122 0.78 -13.69 8.65
N ILE A 123 0.64 -12.68 7.78
CA ILE A 123 0.49 -11.28 8.20
C ILE A 123 -0.97 -10.90 8.04
N ILE A 124 -1.60 -10.45 9.13
CA ILE A 124 -2.98 -9.98 9.15
C ILE A 124 -3.00 -8.49 8.84
N ARG A 125 -3.68 -8.11 7.75
CA ARG A 125 -3.77 -6.72 7.27
C ARG A 125 -4.82 -5.94 8.07
N THR A 126 -4.75 -4.63 8.03
CA THR A 126 -5.69 -3.73 8.75
C THR A 126 -7.14 -3.96 8.33
N VAL A 127 -7.38 -4.24 7.05
CA VAL A 127 -8.73 -4.51 6.49
C VAL A 127 -9.38 -5.80 7.00
N ALA A 128 -8.64 -6.65 7.72
CA ALA A 128 -9.17 -7.85 8.39
C ALA A 128 -9.92 -7.52 9.69
N GLN A 129 -9.81 -6.30 10.20
CA GLN A 129 -10.49 -5.87 11.42
C GLN A 129 -12.01 -6.04 11.30
N GLY A 130 -12.64 -6.68 12.29
CA GLY A 130 -14.07 -6.94 12.33
C GLY A 130 -14.57 -8.03 11.37
N LYS A 131 -13.68 -8.66 10.59
CA LYS A 131 -14.07 -9.69 9.62
C LYS A 131 -14.39 -11.02 10.28
N LYS A 132 -15.32 -11.77 9.67
CA LYS A 132 -15.76 -13.08 10.12
C LYS A 132 -14.74 -14.16 9.72
N THR A 133 -14.72 -15.25 10.48
CA THR A 133 -13.84 -16.40 10.23
C THR A 133 -13.95 -16.93 8.79
N ALA A 134 -15.18 -17.03 8.25
CA ALA A 134 -15.40 -17.53 6.89
C ALA A 134 -14.72 -16.67 5.81
N GLU A 135 -14.69 -15.32 5.96
CA GLU A 135 -14.02 -14.42 5.03
C GLU A 135 -12.49 -14.59 5.07
N LEU A 136 -11.93 -14.71 6.28
CA LEU A 136 -10.50 -14.91 6.48
C LEU A 136 -10.04 -16.29 5.99
N SER A 137 -10.83 -17.35 6.27
CA SER A 137 -10.55 -18.70 5.82
C SER A 137 -10.57 -18.79 4.29
N LYS A 138 -11.57 -18.16 3.63
CA LYS A 138 -11.66 -18.12 2.16
C LYS A 138 -10.45 -17.42 1.55
N ASP A 139 -10.02 -16.27 2.11
CA ASP A 139 -8.84 -15.53 1.65
C ASP A 139 -7.57 -16.40 1.78
N LEU A 140 -7.39 -17.05 2.95
CA LEU A 140 -6.23 -17.92 3.20
C LEU A 140 -6.19 -19.12 2.25
N GLN A 141 -7.34 -19.76 2.00
CA GLN A 141 -7.44 -20.88 1.07
C GLN A 141 -7.07 -20.45 -0.36
N GLY A 142 -7.51 -19.26 -0.78
CA GLY A 142 -7.11 -18.68 -2.06
C GLY A 142 -5.60 -18.50 -2.19
N LEU A 143 -4.96 -18.00 -1.14
CA LEU A 143 -3.50 -17.81 -1.09
C LEU A 143 -2.75 -19.15 -1.09
N TYR A 144 -3.25 -20.12 -0.36
CA TYR A 144 -2.67 -21.47 -0.35
C TYR A 144 -2.78 -22.14 -1.73
N ASN A 145 -3.90 -21.95 -2.44
CA ASN A 145 -4.07 -22.43 -3.81
C ASN A 145 -3.08 -21.75 -4.78
N GLN A 146 -2.76 -20.47 -4.59
CA GLN A 146 -1.72 -19.80 -5.37
C GLN A 146 -0.33 -20.42 -5.14
N TRP A 147 0.00 -20.79 -3.90
CA TRP A 147 1.22 -21.54 -3.59
C TRP A 147 1.26 -22.90 -4.32
N ILE A 148 0.17 -23.68 -4.25
CA ILE A 148 0.07 -24.97 -4.95
C ILE A 148 0.27 -24.78 -6.46
N ASN A 149 -0.38 -23.78 -7.06
CA ASN A 149 -0.24 -23.47 -8.48
C ASN A 149 1.18 -23.04 -8.86
N LEU A 150 1.85 -22.27 -8.02
CA LEU A 150 3.26 -21.92 -8.20
C LEU A 150 4.12 -23.18 -8.22
N CYS A 151 3.96 -24.06 -7.25
CA CYS A 151 4.72 -25.31 -7.15
C CYS A 151 4.49 -26.23 -8.36
N LYS A 152 3.22 -26.37 -8.82
CA LYS A 152 2.90 -27.13 -10.05
C LYS A 152 3.64 -26.59 -11.27
N LYS A 153 3.76 -25.26 -11.39
CA LYS A 153 4.44 -24.63 -12.53
C LYS A 153 5.97 -24.73 -12.46
N ILE A 154 6.56 -24.85 -11.26
CA ILE A 154 8.01 -25.09 -11.13
C ILE A 154 8.39 -26.41 -11.76
N ASN A 155 7.54 -27.45 -11.56
CA ASN A 155 7.79 -28.77 -12.14
C ASN A 155 7.71 -28.69 -13.68
N GLY A 156 8.83 -28.97 -14.32
CA GLY A 156 8.96 -28.92 -15.80
C GLY A 156 9.19 -27.55 -16.40
N SER A 157 9.33 -26.49 -15.62
CA SER A 157 9.65 -25.16 -16.14
C SER A 157 11.10 -25.04 -16.59
N LYS A 158 11.33 -24.45 -17.76
CA LYS A 158 12.66 -24.05 -18.22
C LYS A 158 13.09 -22.77 -17.49
N VAL A 159 14.35 -22.70 -17.09
CA VAL A 159 14.92 -21.53 -16.41
C VAL A 159 15.75 -20.71 -17.41
N PRO A 160 15.64 -19.38 -17.43
CA PRO A 160 14.74 -18.53 -16.63
C PRO A 160 13.31 -18.47 -17.17
N SER A 161 12.30 -18.49 -16.29
CA SER A 161 10.91 -18.31 -16.68
C SER A 161 10.07 -17.62 -15.58
N ARG A 162 9.00 -16.95 -16.02
CA ARG A 162 8.02 -16.35 -15.09
C ARG A 162 7.02 -17.42 -14.66
N ILE A 163 7.13 -17.85 -13.41
CA ILE A 163 6.28 -18.91 -12.85
C ILE A 163 4.90 -18.40 -12.44
N LEU A 164 4.83 -17.24 -11.79
CA LEU A 164 3.58 -16.64 -11.35
C LEU A 164 3.61 -15.14 -11.65
N SER A 165 2.48 -14.61 -12.08
CA SER A 165 2.23 -13.17 -12.16
C SER A 165 1.31 -12.77 -11.01
N GLU A 166 1.57 -11.63 -10.40
CA GLU A 166 0.60 -10.99 -9.54
C GLU A 166 -0.64 -10.56 -10.36
N LEU A 167 -1.73 -10.29 -9.66
CA LEU A 167 -2.91 -9.67 -10.25
C LEU A 167 -2.51 -8.46 -11.08
N ASN A 168 -3.24 -8.20 -12.17
CA ASN A 168 -3.05 -6.97 -12.91
C ASN A 168 -3.24 -5.74 -12.00
N ARG A 169 -2.78 -4.58 -12.45
CA ARG A 169 -2.81 -3.35 -11.65
C ARG A 169 -4.22 -2.97 -11.19
N GLY A 170 -5.24 -3.18 -12.04
CA GLY A 170 -6.64 -2.90 -11.70
C GLY A 170 -7.16 -3.79 -10.58
N SER A 171 -6.97 -5.09 -10.69
CA SER A 171 -7.36 -6.06 -9.66
C SER A 171 -6.58 -5.87 -8.35
N SER A 172 -5.30 -5.49 -8.43
CA SER A 172 -4.49 -5.16 -7.25
C SER A 172 -5.01 -3.91 -6.53
N ILE A 173 -5.45 -2.88 -7.27
CA ILE A 173 -6.08 -1.70 -6.69
C ILE A 173 -7.39 -2.08 -6.01
N LEU A 174 -8.26 -2.86 -6.67
CA LEU A 174 -9.51 -3.33 -6.07
C LEU A 174 -9.26 -4.14 -4.80
N ARG A 175 -8.28 -5.07 -4.82
CA ARG A 175 -7.88 -5.82 -3.61
C ARG A 175 -7.60 -4.91 -2.42
N ASP A 176 -6.92 -3.79 -2.68
CA ASP A 176 -6.39 -2.93 -1.63
C ASP A 176 -7.38 -1.84 -1.16
N VAL A 177 -8.28 -1.37 -2.05
CA VAL A 177 -9.14 -0.21 -1.75
C VAL A 177 -10.64 -0.50 -1.81
N PHE A 178 -11.05 -1.65 -2.35
CA PHE A 178 -12.46 -1.99 -2.48
C PHE A 178 -13.16 -2.07 -1.12
N ASP A 179 -14.22 -1.31 -0.95
CA ASP A 179 -15.09 -1.32 0.23
C ASP A 179 -16.57 -1.29 -0.17
N GLU A 180 -17.47 -1.28 0.82
CA GLU A 180 -18.90 -1.27 0.59
C GLU A 180 -19.43 0.04 -0.02
N LYS A 181 -18.64 1.12 0.02
CA LYS A 181 -19.00 2.44 -0.49
C LYS A 181 -18.77 2.58 -1.99
N PHE A 182 -18.13 1.59 -2.63
CA PHE A 182 -17.94 1.60 -4.07
C PHE A 182 -19.29 1.56 -4.80
N LYS A 183 -19.53 2.57 -5.63
CA LYS A 183 -20.76 2.71 -6.44
C LYS A 183 -20.59 2.19 -7.87
N GLY A 184 -19.39 2.17 -8.40
CA GLY A 184 -19.10 1.71 -9.76
C GLY A 184 -17.61 1.62 -10.04
N VAL A 185 -17.27 0.70 -10.92
CA VAL A 185 -15.95 0.53 -11.51
C VAL A 185 -16.12 0.58 -13.00
N TYR A 186 -15.57 1.57 -13.66
CA TYR A 186 -15.72 1.80 -15.09
C TYR A 186 -14.41 1.51 -15.80
N CYS A 187 -14.48 0.77 -16.89
CA CYS A 187 -13.32 0.40 -17.68
C CYS A 187 -13.65 0.44 -19.18
N ASN A 188 -12.79 1.04 -19.98
CA ASN A 188 -12.92 1.13 -21.44
C ASN A 188 -12.14 0.03 -22.21
N ASP A 189 -11.47 -0.87 -21.50
CA ASP A 189 -10.88 -2.08 -22.04
C ASP A 189 -11.74 -3.29 -21.70
N LYS A 190 -12.15 -4.06 -22.73
CA LYS A 190 -13.02 -5.24 -22.51
C LYS A 190 -12.34 -6.34 -21.72
N SER A 191 -11.07 -6.64 -22.02
CA SER A 191 -10.34 -7.71 -21.35
C SER A 191 -10.18 -7.41 -19.87
N LEU A 192 -9.73 -6.18 -19.57
CA LEU A 192 -9.62 -5.72 -18.20
C LEU A 192 -10.98 -5.71 -17.48
N CYS A 193 -12.07 -5.31 -18.18
CA CYS A 193 -13.39 -5.33 -17.57
C CYS A 193 -13.84 -6.73 -17.16
N TYR A 194 -13.56 -7.76 -17.96
CA TYR A 194 -13.83 -9.16 -17.61
C TYR A 194 -13.00 -9.60 -16.41
N GLU A 195 -11.70 -9.34 -16.41
CA GLU A 195 -10.82 -9.67 -15.28
C GLU A 195 -11.25 -9.00 -13.97
N LEU A 196 -11.69 -7.74 -14.03
CA LEU A 196 -12.19 -7.03 -12.85
C LEU A 196 -13.53 -7.60 -12.37
N LYS A 197 -14.42 -8.02 -13.29
CA LYS A 197 -15.67 -8.71 -12.94
C LYS A 197 -15.40 -10.03 -12.24
N ASP A 198 -14.55 -10.87 -12.83
CA ASP A 198 -14.18 -12.17 -12.25
C ASP A 198 -13.56 -11.98 -10.84
N TYR A 199 -12.73 -10.94 -10.69
CA TYR A 199 -12.13 -10.64 -9.39
C TYR A 199 -13.19 -10.19 -8.37
N ILE A 200 -14.09 -9.28 -8.73
CA ILE A 200 -15.19 -8.83 -7.83
C ILE A 200 -16.12 -10.00 -7.48
N GLU A 201 -16.42 -10.88 -8.42
CA GLU A 201 -17.24 -12.09 -8.17
C GLU A 201 -16.61 -13.00 -7.12
N GLN A 202 -15.29 -13.10 -7.10
CA GLN A 202 -14.59 -13.90 -6.09
C GLN A 202 -14.65 -13.27 -4.68
N ILE A 203 -14.55 -11.92 -4.58
CA ILE A 203 -14.43 -11.21 -3.29
C ILE A 203 -15.76 -10.65 -2.76
N ALA A 204 -16.70 -10.33 -3.64
CA ALA A 204 -18.02 -9.76 -3.33
C ALA A 204 -19.04 -10.11 -4.45
N PRO A 205 -19.55 -11.36 -4.50
CA PRO A 205 -20.43 -11.84 -5.57
C PRO A 205 -21.69 -11.00 -5.76
N ASP A 206 -22.23 -10.49 -4.67
CA ASP A 206 -23.42 -9.60 -4.61
C ASP A 206 -23.20 -8.25 -5.26
N LYS A 207 -21.94 -7.85 -5.49
CA LYS A 207 -21.55 -6.57 -6.09
C LYS A 207 -20.97 -6.68 -7.50
N ASN A 208 -21.12 -7.80 -8.18
CA ASN A 208 -20.57 -7.99 -9.53
C ASN A 208 -21.13 -6.97 -10.54
N SER A 209 -22.35 -6.49 -10.36
CA SER A 209 -23.02 -5.49 -11.22
C SER A 209 -22.38 -4.09 -11.22
N ILE A 210 -21.50 -3.79 -10.26
CA ILE A 210 -20.82 -2.48 -10.19
C ILE A 210 -19.76 -2.29 -11.26
N VAL A 211 -19.20 -3.39 -11.83
CA VAL A 211 -18.18 -3.31 -12.89
C VAL A 211 -18.86 -3.11 -14.23
N LYS A 212 -18.64 -1.96 -14.84
CA LYS A 212 -19.30 -1.55 -16.08
C LYS A 212 -18.28 -1.31 -17.18
N TYR A 213 -18.53 -1.92 -18.34
CA TYR A 213 -17.80 -1.58 -19.54
C TYR A 213 -18.26 -0.21 -20.04
N TYR A 214 -17.31 0.72 -20.15
CA TYR A 214 -17.54 2.05 -20.68
C TYR A 214 -17.39 2.05 -22.20
N LYS A 215 -18.48 2.35 -22.91
CA LYS A 215 -18.49 2.47 -24.36
C LYS A 215 -19.08 3.83 -24.73
N SER A 216 -18.24 4.78 -25.06
CA SER A 216 -18.63 6.10 -25.55
C SER A 216 -17.48 6.69 -26.36
N ASP A 217 -17.79 7.61 -27.27
CA ASP A 217 -16.80 8.37 -28.04
C ASP A 217 -16.07 9.41 -27.18
N THR A 218 -16.71 9.87 -26.09
CA THR A 218 -16.07 10.77 -25.12
C THR A 218 -15.04 9.98 -24.29
N PRO A 219 -13.80 10.45 -24.14
CA PRO A 219 -12.80 9.82 -23.28
C PRO A 219 -13.31 9.64 -21.85
N ILE A 220 -13.04 8.47 -21.22
CA ILE A 220 -13.57 8.11 -19.90
C ILE A 220 -13.24 9.15 -18.82
N PHE A 221 -12.03 9.72 -18.83
CA PHE A 221 -11.62 10.72 -17.84
C PHE A 221 -12.30 12.08 -18.06
N GLU A 222 -12.59 12.43 -19.30
CA GLU A 222 -13.36 13.62 -19.65
C GLU A 222 -14.81 13.47 -19.20
N HIS A 223 -15.44 12.33 -19.53
CA HIS A 223 -16.81 12.02 -19.13
C HIS A 223 -17.05 12.15 -17.61
N PHE A 224 -16.11 11.65 -16.80
CA PHE A 224 -16.17 11.76 -15.34
C PHE A 224 -15.51 13.05 -14.81
N SER A 225 -15.15 14.00 -15.67
CA SER A 225 -14.47 15.26 -15.30
C SER A 225 -13.16 15.05 -14.49
N ILE A 226 -12.51 13.90 -14.64
CA ILE A 226 -11.29 13.55 -13.90
C ILE A 226 -10.13 14.41 -14.36
N GLU A 227 -10.00 14.68 -15.67
CA GLU A 227 -8.93 15.54 -16.19
C GLU A 227 -8.96 16.95 -15.60
N ARG A 228 -10.16 17.53 -15.47
CA ARG A 228 -10.32 18.84 -14.81
C ARG A 228 -9.91 18.78 -13.34
N GLN A 229 -10.28 17.71 -12.65
CA GLN A 229 -9.90 17.50 -11.25
C GLN A 229 -8.40 17.32 -11.11
N ILE A 230 -7.75 16.58 -12.02
CA ILE A 230 -6.30 16.39 -12.03
C ILE A 230 -5.60 17.74 -12.24
N LYS A 231 -5.97 18.49 -13.28
CA LYS A 231 -5.38 19.82 -13.55
C LYS A 231 -5.53 20.75 -12.36
N SER A 232 -6.70 20.80 -11.75
CA SER A 232 -6.96 21.60 -10.55
C SER A 232 -6.15 21.14 -9.34
N ALA A 233 -6.00 19.81 -9.17
CA ALA A 233 -5.35 19.23 -7.99
C ALA A 233 -3.82 19.29 -8.03
N PHE A 234 -3.19 19.43 -9.21
CA PHE A 234 -1.72 19.46 -9.35
C PHE A 234 -1.15 20.84 -9.61
N GLY A 235 -1.98 21.88 -9.67
CA GLY A 235 -1.52 23.26 -9.79
C GLY A 235 -0.72 23.74 -8.57
N ARG A 236 0.10 24.79 -8.77
CA ARG A 236 0.82 25.46 -7.66
C ARG A 236 -0.16 25.98 -6.60
N THR A 237 -1.31 26.51 -7.05
CA THR A 237 -2.39 26.99 -6.19
C THR A 237 -3.51 25.97 -6.13
N VAL A 238 -3.95 25.61 -4.93
CA VAL A 238 -5.07 24.70 -4.68
C VAL A 238 -6.18 25.46 -3.99
N SER A 239 -7.28 25.66 -4.71
CA SER A 239 -8.47 26.33 -4.15
C SER A 239 -9.16 25.44 -3.13
N MET A 240 -9.56 26.01 -2.01
CA MET A 240 -10.32 25.38 -0.96
C MET A 240 -11.72 25.97 -0.87
N SER A 241 -12.58 25.35 -0.04
CA SER A 241 -13.90 25.91 0.26
C SER A 241 -13.76 27.31 0.90
N LYS A 242 -14.80 28.11 0.72
CA LYS A 242 -14.93 29.45 1.30
C LYS A 242 -13.90 30.49 0.82
N GLY A 243 -13.26 30.27 -0.35
CA GLY A 243 -12.34 31.22 -0.98
C GLY A 243 -10.91 31.19 -0.45
N ALA A 244 -10.61 30.32 0.50
CA ALA A 244 -9.24 30.06 0.94
C ALA A 244 -8.47 29.23 -0.11
N TYR A 245 -7.14 29.25 -0.07
CA TYR A 245 -6.31 28.47 -0.99
C TYR A 245 -4.95 28.15 -0.38
N LEU A 246 -4.34 27.05 -0.90
CA LEU A 246 -2.97 26.67 -0.59
C LEU A 246 -2.04 27.09 -1.72
N ILE A 247 -0.82 27.47 -1.39
CA ILE A 247 0.30 27.55 -2.31
C ILE A 247 1.25 26.42 -1.97
N ILE A 248 1.55 25.57 -2.96
CA ILE A 248 2.44 24.41 -2.79
C ILE A 248 3.66 24.62 -3.66
N GLU A 249 4.82 24.69 -3.03
CA GLU A 249 6.10 24.90 -3.69
C GLU A 249 7.09 23.78 -3.37
N HIS A 250 7.94 23.51 -4.35
CA HIS A 250 9.03 22.56 -4.23
C HIS A 250 10.36 23.31 -4.28
N THR A 251 11.22 23.03 -3.33
CA THR A 251 12.63 23.38 -3.40
C THR A 251 13.44 22.10 -3.68
N GLU A 252 14.74 22.24 -3.88
CA GLU A 252 15.62 21.08 -4.09
C GLU A 252 15.56 20.07 -2.93
N ALA A 253 15.38 20.52 -1.69
CA ALA A 253 15.50 19.71 -0.48
C ALA A 253 14.19 19.49 0.28
N LEU A 254 13.18 20.36 0.10
CA LEU A 254 11.95 20.30 0.90
C LEU A 254 10.74 20.85 0.13
N HIS A 255 9.56 20.54 0.65
CA HIS A 255 8.28 21.08 0.19
C HIS A 255 7.79 22.11 1.18
N VAL A 256 7.21 23.20 0.68
CA VAL A 256 6.55 24.22 1.50
C VAL A 256 5.10 24.33 1.07
N VAL A 257 4.21 24.41 2.05
CA VAL A 257 2.80 24.66 1.84
C VAL A 257 2.38 25.84 2.67
N ASP A 258 1.94 26.91 1.99
CA ASP A 258 1.45 28.14 2.59
C ASP A 258 -0.08 28.20 2.51
N VAL A 259 -0.73 28.62 3.61
CA VAL A 259 -2.18 28.69 3.76
C VAL A 259 -2.66 30.11 3.70
N ASN A 260 -3.53 30.42 2.73
CA ASN A 260 -4.10 31.75 2.52
C ASN A 260 -5.61 31.76 2.77
N SER A 261 -6.08 32.76 3.54
CA SER A 261 -7.51 32.94 3.85
C SER A 261 -8.35 33.55 2.68
N GLY A 262 -7.66 34.09 1.66
CA GLY A 262 -8.34 34.84 0.58
C GLY A 262 -8.99 36.13 1.08
N ASN A 263 -10.08 36.56 0.45
CA ASN A 263 -10.75 37.85 0.72
C ASN A 263 -11.50 37.92 2.06
N ARG A 264 -11.33 36.96 2.97
CA ARG A 264 -12.07 36.88 4.25
C ARG A 264 -11.48 37.70 5.39
N SER A 265 -10.26 38.23 5.22
CA SER A 265 -9.56 38.94 6.28
C SER A 265 -10.28 40.19 6.82
N ASN A 266 -11.34 40.65 6.15
CA ASN A 266 -11.92 41.99 6.41
C ASN A 266 -13.34 41.99 7.02
N LYS A 267 -13.96 40.87 7.39
CA LYS A 267 -15.40 40.88 7.73
C LYS A 267 -15.85 40.29 9.07
N SER A 268 -14.99 39.86 9.96
CA SER A 268 -15.47 39.34 11.24
C SER A 268 -14.74 39.88 12.43
N SER A 269 -15.52 40.21 13.47
CA SER A 269 -15.08 40.62 14.80
C SER A 269 -14.30 39.52 15.55
N ASN A 270 -14.06 38.36 14.93
CA ASN A 270 -13.36 37.21 15.52
C ASN A 270 -12.33 36.58 14.56
N GLN A 271 -11.25 37.34 14.33
CA GLN A 271 -10.16 36.94 13.43
C GLN A 271 -9.55 35.57 13.81
N GLU A 272 -9.45 35.26 15.10
CA GLU A 272 -8.91 34.01 15.63
C GLU A 272 -9.77 32.79 15.27
N GLU A 273 -11.11 32.91 15.32
CA GLU A 273 -12.02 31.81 14.95
C GLU A 273 -12.01 31.57 13.45
N THR A 274 -11.91 32.64 12.66
CA THR A 274 -11.79 32.54 11.21
C THR A 274 -10.47 31.86 10.82
N ALA A 275 -9.36 32.22 11.47
CA ALA A 275 -8.07 31.58 11.25
C ALA A 275 -8.12 30.07 11.59
N LEU A 276 -8.73 29.71 12.72
CA LEU A 276 -8.89 28.31 13.10
C LEU A 276 -9.74 27.54 12.06
N GLU A 277 -10.87 28.10 11.62
CA GLU A 277 -11.74 27.45 10.63
C GLU A 277 -11.01 27.20 9.31
N VAL A 278 -10.30 28.22 8.80
CA VAL A 278 -9.52 28.08 7.55
C VAL A 278 -8.39 27.08 7.72
N ASN A 279 -7.69 27.11 8.83
CA ASN A 279 -6.60 26.19 9.11
C ASN A 279 -7.06 24.72 9.22
N LEU A 280 -8.24 24.44 9.78
CA LEU A 280 -8.79 23.10 9.84
C LEU A 280 -9.14 22.59 8.44
N ILE A 281 -9.76 23.43 7.59
CA ILE A 281 -10.02 23.08 6.19
C ILE A 281 -8.72 22.83 5.45
N ALA A 282 -7.72 23.70 5.65
CA ALA A 282 -6.40 23.58 5.05
C ALA A 282 -5.71 22.27 5.48
N ALA A 283 -5.76 21.89 6.75
CA ALA A 283 -5.17 20.67 7.27
C ALA A 283 -5.71 19.42 6.57
N SER A 284 -7.03 19.33 6.36
CA SER A 284 -7.66 18.23 5.64
C SER A 284 -7.23 18.20 4.16
N GLU A 285 -7.20 19.37 3.50
CA GLU A 285 -6.77 19.47 2.11
C GLU A 285 -5.27 19.19 1.94
N ILE A 286 -4.41 19.68 2.84
CA ILE A 286 -2.98 19.38 2.83
C ILE A 286 -2.77 17.85 2.96
N ALA A 287 -3.42 17.19 3.90
CA ALA A 287 -3.33 15.73 4.05
C ALA A 287 -3.77 15.00 2.76
N ARG A 288 -4.80 15.51 2.06
CA ARG A 288 -5.23 15.00 0.76
C ARG A 288 -4.17 15.22 -0.31
N GLN A 289 -3.60 16.42 -0.40
CA GLN A 289 -2.58 16.79 -1.39
C GLN A 289 -1.28 16.00 -1.22
N LEU A 290 -0.84 15.77 0.02
CA LEU A 290 0.33 14.94 0.32
C LEU A 290 0.18 13.52 -0.24
N ARG A 291 -1.02 12.93 -0.12
CA ARG A 291 -1.32 11.60 -0.67
C ARG A 291 -1.46 11.62 -2.19
N LEU A 292 -2.14 12.62 -2.73
CA LEU A 292 -2.47 12.72 -4.15
C LEU A 292 -1.21 12.92 -5.00
N ARG A 293 -0.32 13.83 -4.58
CA ARG A 293 0.95 14.14 -5.25
C ARG A 293 2.09 13.20 -4.88
N ASP A 294 1.88 12.31 -3.91
CA ASP A 294 2.91 11.47 -3.26
C ASP A 294 4.12 12.28 -2.75
N MET A 295 3.85 13.48 -2.23
CA MET A 295 4.89 14.35 -1.69
C MET A 295 5.63 13.65 -0.55
N GLY A 296 6.95 13.62 -0.60
CA GLY A 296 7.78 12.94 0.39
C GLY A 296 9.09 13.69 0.64
N GLY A 297 9.76 13.37 1.73
CA GLY A 297 10.92 14.09 2.23
C GLY A 297 10.54 15.00 3.38
N ILE A 298 11.18 16.15 3.47
CA ILE A 298 10.89 17.19 4.48
C ILE A 298 9.78 18.10 3.95
N ILE A 299 8.76 18.34 4.76
CA ILE A 299 7.61 19.17 4.42
C ILE A 299 7.39 20.18 5.54
N VAL A 300 7.25 21.44 5.16
CA VAL A 300 6.98 22.56 6.07
C VAL A 300 5.62 23.13 5.71
N LEU A 301 4.76 23.25 6.71
CA LEU A 301 3.41 23.78 6.58
C LEU A 301 3.32 25.10 7.34
N ASP A 302 2.93 26.14 6.63
CA ASP A 302 2.74 27.49 7.16
C ASP A 302 1.23 27.77 7.23
N PHE A 303 0.69 27.70 8.44
CA PHE A 303 -0.71 27.95 8.72
C PHE A 303 -0.93 29.40 9.14
N ILE A 304 -2.15 29.89 8.97
CA ILE A 304 -2.50 31.23 9.45
C ILE A 304 -2.26 31.31 10.96
N ASP A 305 -1.57 32.39 11.37
CA ASP A 305 -1.23 32.60 12.76
C ASP A 305 -2.43 32.57 13.71
N MET A 306 -2.24 31.93 14.84
CA MET A 306 -3.22 31.85 15.92
C MET A 306 -2.57 32.13 17.27
N ILE A 307 -3.18 33.01 18.06
CA ILE A 307 -2.66 33.43 19.37
C ILE A 307 -2.97 32.37 20.42
N LYS A 308 -4.21 31.80 20.42
CA LYS A 308 -4.67 30.86 21.44
C LYS A 308 -3.99 29.50 21.32
N VAL A 309 -3.38 29.06 22.41
CA VAL A 309 -2.69 27.75 22.48
C VAL A 309 -3.65 26.60 22.23
N GLU A 310 -4.91 26.71 22.71
CA GLU A 310 -5.95 25.69 22.51
C GLU A 310 -6.27 25.53 21.02
N ASN A 311 -6.31 26.60 20.24
CA ASN A 311 -6.57 26.55 18.80
C ASN A 311 -5.41 25.91 18.05
N ARG A 312 -4.18 26.25 18.39
CA ARG A 312 -2.97 25.60 17.85
C ARG A 312 -2.97 24.10 18.15
N LYS A 313 -3.36 23.70 19.36
CA LYS A 313 -3.49 22.29 19.72
C LYS A 313 -4.60 21.58 18.92
N LYS A 314 -5.78 22.22 18.78
CA LYS A 314 -6.88 21.67 17.96
C LYS A 314 -6.45 21.46 16.52
N LEU A 315 -5.75 22.42 15.91
CA LEU A 315 -5.21 22.28 14.55
C LEU A 315 -4.24 21.11 14.45
N PHE A 316 -3.29 21.01 15.36
CA PHE A 316 -2.30 19.93 15.36
C PHE A 316 -2.94 18.54 15.48
N ASP A 317 -3.88 18.39 16.43
CA ASP A 317 -4.60 17.14 16.67
C ASP A 317 -5.47 16.76 15.45
N HIS A 318 -6.13 17.74 14.83
CA HIS A 318 -6.91 17.55 13.60
C HIS A 318 -6.01 17.10 12.44
N PHE A 319 -4.91 17.80 12.17
CA PHE A 319 -3.98 17.42 11.10
C PHE A 319 -3.40 16.02 11.31
N LYS A 320 -3.05 15.68 12.55
CA LYS A 320 -2.57 14.34 12.91
C LYS A 320 -3.63 13.27 12.63
N SER A 321 -4.90 13.54 12.93
CA SER A 321 -6.03 12.64 12.65
C SER A 321 -6.23 12.43 11.15
N GLU A 322 -6.17 13.50 10.33
CA GLU A 322 -6.28 13.41 8.87
C GLU A 322 -5.16 12.59 8.25
N MET A 323 -3.96 12.65 8.83
CA MET A 323 -2.81 11.88 8.38
C MET A 323 -2.83 10.40 8.81
N GLU A 324 -3.72 9.98 9.73
CA GLU A 324 -3.84 8.56 10.11
C GLU A 324 -4.23 7.65 8.94
N SER A 325 -4.97 8.18 7.96
CA SER A 325 -5.36 7.46 6.75
C SER A 325 -4.22 7.28 5.74
N ASP A 326 -3.10 8.01 5.91
CA ASP A 326 -1.95 7.90 5.01
C ASP A 326 -1.23 6.56 5.19
N ARG A 327 -0.97 5.88 4.07
CA ARG A 327 -0.24 4.59 4.06
C ARG A 327 1.27 4.76 4.16
N ALA A 328 1.80 5.93 3.75
CA ALA A 328 3.22 6.23 3.84
C ALA A 328 3.65 6.45 5.30
N LYS A 329 4.83 6.00 5.65
CA LYS A 329 5.41 6.30 6.97
C LYS A 329 5.68 7.80 7.06
N HIS A 330 5.18 8.43 8.10
CA HIS A 330 5.38 9.85 8.34
C HIS A 330 5.59 10.13 9.83
N LYS A 331 6.23 11.26 10.11
CA LYS A 331 6.42 11.78 11.47
C LYS A 331 6.12 13.26 11.45
N ILE A 332 5.14 13.68 12.24
CA ILE A 332 4.72 15.07 12.40
C ILE A 332 5.34 15.60 13.69
N LEU A 333 6.01 16.74 13.63
CA LEU A 333 6.55 17.42 14.80
C LEU A 333 5.52 18.39 15.37
N PRO A 334 5.54 18.68 16.68
CA PRO A 334 4.69 19.71 17.28
C PRO A 334 4.89 21.06 16.60
N ILE A 335 3.88 21.93 16.70
CA ILE A 335 3.94 23.29 16.17
C ILE A 335 5.16 24.00 16.76
N SER A 336 5.98 24.58 15.92
CA SER A 336 7.17 25.33 16.31
C SER A 336 6.80 26.64 17.02
N LYS A 337 7.78 27.29 17.65
CA LYS A 337 7.59 28.60 18.28
C LYS A 337 7.17 29.70 17.28
N ILE A 338 7.50 29.54 16.00
CA ILE A 338 7.16 30.43 14.90
C ILE A 338 5.91 30.00 14.12
N GLY A 339 5.07 29.10 14.67
CA GLY A 339 3.79 28.72 14.09
C GLY A 339 3.84 27.60 13.04
N LEU A 340 5.01 27.13 12.60
CA LEU A 340 5.14 26.15 11.54
C LEU A 340 4.93 24.71 12.05
N ILE A 341 4.24 23.87 11.24
CA ILE A 341 4.25 22.43 11.39
C ILE A 341 5.28 21.82 10.43
N GLN A 342 6.19 21.04 10.99
CA GLN A 342 7.20 20.32 10.24
C GLN A 342 6.91 18.83 10.26
N MET A 343 7.09 18.17 9.12
CA MET A 343 6.93 16.72 9.04
C MET A 343 7.91 16.08 8.07
N THR A 344 8.12 14.79 8.27
CA THR A 344 8.78 13.94 7.28
C THR A 344 7.83 12.88 6.79
N ARG A 345 7.81 12.62 5.49
CA ARG A 345 7.01 11.58 4.87
C ARG A 345 7.87 10.74 3.93
N GLN A 346 7.75 9.40 4.01
CA GLN A 346 8.47 8.50 3.14
C GLN A 346 7.90 8.59 1.71
N ARG A 347 8.76 8.74 0.70
CA ARG A 347 8.38 8.61 -0.71
C ARG A 347 8.02 7.15 -1.00
N VAL A 348 6.83 6.92 -1.53
CA VAL A 348 6.36 5.58 -1.93
C VAL A 348 6.57 5.36 -3.42
N ARG A 349 6.46 6.44 -4.22
CA ARG A 349 6.66 6.46 -5.68
C ARG A 349 7.52 7.66 -6.07
N PRO A 350 8.03 7.71 -7.32
CA PRO A 350 8.53 8.96 -7.87
C PRO A 350 7.45 10.05 -7.79
N GLU A 351 7.85 11.25 -7.44
CA GLU A 351 6.94 12.39 -7.37
C GLU A 351 6.32 12.66 -8.73
N MET A 352 5.01 12.87 -8.77
CA MET A 352 4.32 13.23 -10.00
C MET A 352 4.41 14.74 -10.19
N ASN A 353 5.34 15.16 -11.02
CA ASN A 353 5.38 16.53 -11.56
C ASN A 353 4.56 16.53 -12.86
N ILE A 354 3.37 17.08 -12.83
CA ILE A 354 2.64 17.41 -14.04
C ILE A 354 3.13 18.81 -14.45
N THR A 355 4.08 18.84 -15.36
CA THR A 355 4.40 20.09 -16.10
C THR A 355 3.15 20.37 -16.95
N THR A 356 2.39 21.37 -16.56
CA THR A 356 1.31 21.96 -17.36
C THR A 356 1.88 22.81 -18.47
#